data_dec25bbb416a39ad2ff586d88f2bddde
#
_entry.id   dec25bbb416a39ad2ff586d88f2bddde
#
_cell.length_a   1.000
_cell.length_b   1.000
_cell.length_c   1.000
_cell.angle_alpha   90.00
_cell.angle_beta   90.00
_cell.angle_gamma   90.00
#
_symmetry.space_group_name_H-M   'P 1'
#
loop_
_entity.id
_entity.type
_entity.pdbx_description
1 polymer ?
#
loop_
_entity_poly.entity_id
_entity_poly.type
_entity_poly.pdbx_seq_one_letter_code
_entity_poly.pdbx_strand_id
1 'polypeptide(L)'
;TIALAAILYFLFAYLNKTIMALLYIHFENTDHKTAATRFVMAKNVIQVVVWGIWLLIVLGLFKVNNTWLVVVSGGLSTGIGFAMKDIIENIYYGISLMTGRIKVGDLIECDGIRGSVSSINYTSTMVNTTDGSVIAFQNSQLFTKNYKNLTRNHGYELDVIVIGVAYGSNAAQVKALLTETVSKLDCRDKKKDVNVVFSNFGADSIDFKVLVWVPVLTRTYADGEIKEAIYNCLNENNIEIPFPQRDIHIIN
;
A
#
# COMPACT_ATOMS: atom_id res chain seq x y z
N THR A 1 6.78 -40.00 40.97
CA THR A 1 5.97 -39.23 39.98
C THR A 1 5.20 -38.10 40.62
N ILE A 2 4.41 -38.33 41.69
CA ILE A 2 3.59 -37.30 42.36
C ILE A 2 4.48 -36.18 42.94
N ALA A 3 5.56 -36.53 43.66
CA ALA A 3 6.50 -35.54 44.20
C ALA A 3 7.15 -34.70 43.11
N LEU A 4 7.48 -35.32 41.97
CA LEU A 4 8.08 -34.63 40.83
C LEU A 4 7.06 -33.68 40.13
N ALA A 5 5.79 -34.11 40.05
CA ALA A 5 4.71 -33.27 39.54
C ALA A 5 4.46 -32.03 40.45
N ALA A 6 4.54 -32.22 41.77
CA ALA A 6 4.43 -31.14 42.76
C ALA A 6 5.61 -30.14 42.64
N ILE A 7 6.84 -30.64 42.50
CA ILE A 7 8.02 -29.78 42.28
C ILE A 7 7.87 -28.95 41.00
N LEU A 8 7.44 -29.58 39.91
CA LEU A 8 7.19 -28.90 38.66
C LEU A 8 6.06 -27.84 38.78
N TYR A 9 5.00 -28.15 39.56
CA TYR A 9 3.96 -27.18 39.80
C TYR A 9 4.50 -25.87 40.45
N PHE A 10 5.31 -26.04 41.52
CA PHE A 10 5.92 -24.90 42.20
C PHE A 10 6.91 -24.13 41.28
N LEU A 11 7.67 -24.88 40.45
CA LEU A 11 8.58 -24.26 39.46
C LEU A 11 7.81 -23.44 38.43
N PHE A 12 6.73 -23.99 37.84
CA PHE A 12 5.91 -23.30 36.88
C PHE A 12 5.12 -22.15 37.51
N ALA A 13 4.65 -22.28 38.73
CA ALA A 13 4.01 -21.21 39.47
C ALA A 13 4.99 -20.06 39.74
N TYR A 14 6.24 -20.35 40.12
CA TYR A 14 7.30 -19.36 40.28
C TYR A 14 7.65 -18.67 38.96
N LEU A 15 7.84 -19.46 37.89
CA LEU A 15 8.08 -18.94 36.54
C LEU A 15 6.97 -18.00 36.09
N ASN A 16 5.69 -18.43 36.26
CA ASN A 16 4.54 -17.62 35.93
C ASN A 16 4.53 -16.29 36.71
N LYS A 17 4.81 -16.34 38.02
CA LYS A 17 4.91 -15.14 38.86
C LYS A 17 6.00 -14.17 38.39
N THR A 18 7.17 -14.72 38.01
CA THR A 18 8.30 -13.93 37.52
C THR A 18 7.99 -13.26 36.17
N ILE A 19 7.39 -14.02 35.24
CA ILE A 19 6.94 -13.49 33.95
C ILE A 19 5.90 -12.38 34.12
N MET A 20 4.95 -12.56 35.05
CA MET A 20 3.93 -11.57 35.36
C MET A 20 4.50 -10.30 35.96
N ALA A 21 5.52 -10.41 36.82
CA ALA A 21 6.21 -9.25 37.37
C ALA A 21 6.97 -8.46 36.30
N LEU A 22 7.67 -9.15 35.39
CA LEU A 22 8.37 -8.52 34.26
C LEU A 22 7.40 -7.82 33.30
N LEU A 23 6.25 -8.47 33.00
CA LEU A 23 5.20 -7.86 32.19
C LEU A 23 4.63 -6.61 32.84
N TYR A 24 4.36 -6.65 34.14
CA TYR A 24 3.84 -5.51 34.88
C TYR A 24 4.80 -4.31 34.77
N ILE A 25 6.10 -4.51 35.01
CA ILE A 25 7.13 -3.48 34.88
C ILE A 25 7.19 -2.93 33.44
N HIS A 26 7.10 -3.80 32.44
CA HIS A 26 7.13 -3.39 31.04
C HIS A 26 5.95 -2.50 30.65
N PHE A 27 4.73 -2.84 31.11
CA PHE A 27 3.53 -2.09 30.77
C PHE A 27 3.32 -0.85 31.65
N GLU A 28 3.92 -0.76 32.85
CA GLU A 28 3.84 0.41 33.72
C GLU A 28 4.52 1.64 33.09
N ASN A 29 5.54 1.41 32.25
CA ASN A 29 6.25 2.47 31.52
C ASN A 29 5.55 2.90 30.21
N THR A 30 4.35 2.37 29.90
CA THR A 30 3.63 2.67 28.66
C THR A 30 2.36 3.46 28.94
N ASP A 31 1.90 4.23 27.97
CA ASP A 31 0.78 5.17 28.05
C ASP A 31 -0.50 4.56 28.69
N HIS A 32 -1.02 5.18 29.77
CA HIS A 32 -1.95 4.61 30.77
C HIS A 32 -3.28 4.07 30.21
N LYS A 33 -3.82 4.59 29.09
CA LYS A 33 -5.17 4.20 28.62
C LYS A 33 -5.23 2.84 27.92
N THR A 34 -4.17 2.43 27.25
CA THR A 34 -4.11 1.16 26.51
C THR A 34 -3.29 0.08 27.22
N ALA A 35 -2.45 0.46 28.17
CA ALA A 35 -1.58 -0.43 28.91
C ALA A 35 -2.34 -1.50 29.71
N ALA A 36 -3.39 -1.11 30.43
CA ALA A 36 -4.18 -2.03 31.24
C ALA A 36 -4.85 -3.16 30.42
N THR A 37 -5.43 -2.82 29.29
CA THR A 37 -6.08 -3.82 28.39
C THR A 37 -5.05 -4.75 27.78
N ARG A 38 -3.92 -4.23 27.31
CA ARG A 38 -2.82 -5.02 26.75
C ARG A 38 -2.20 -5.95 27.78
N PHE A 39 -2.01 -5.48 29.01
CA PHE A 39 -1.51 -6.29 30.12
C PHE A 39 -2.45 -7.46 30.42
N VAL A 40 -3.77 -7.22 30.56
CA VAL A 40 -4.74 -8.27 30.83
C VAL A 40 -4.76 -9.31 29.70
N MET A 41 -4.73 -8.89 28.44
CA MET A 41 -4.66 -9.81 27.30
C MET A 41 -3.38 -10.64 27.31
N ALA A 42 -2.22 -10.01 27.47
CA ALA A 42 -0.94 -10.69 27.52
C ALA A 42 -0.87 -11.69 28.69
N LYS A 43 -1.35 -11.26 29.86
CA LYS A 43 -1.47 -12.12 31.05
C LYS A 43 -2.27 -13.39 30.76
N ASN A 44 -3.47 -13.26 30.21
CA ASN A 44 -4.35 -14.41 29.95
C ASN A 44 -3.72 -15.37 28.94
N VAL A 45 -3.14 -14.88 27.85
CA VAL A 45 -2.47 -15.71 26.84
C VAL A 45 -1.30 -16.47 27.47
N ILE A 46 -0.43 -15.79 28.21
CA ILE A 46 0.74 -16.42 28.83
C ILE A 46 0.32 -17.44 29.87
N GLN A 47 -0.72 -17.17 30.67
CA GLN A 47 -1.22 -18.14 31.63
C GLN A 47 -1.72 -19.42 30.95
N VAL A 48 -2.48 -19.31 29.86
CA VAL A 48 -2.95 -20.47 29.10
C VAL A 48 -1.77 -21.28 28.56
N VAL A 49 -0.76 -20.64 28.01
CA VAL A 49 0.44 -21.30 27.46
C VAL A 49 1.24 -22.00 28.57
N VAL A 50 1.55 -21.30 29.65
CA VAL A 50 2.35 -21.83 30.75
C VAL A 50 1.67 -23.05 31.39
N TRP A 51 0.39 -22.94 31.71
CA TRP A 51 -0.35 -24.04 32.32
C TRP A 51 -0.65 -25.18 31.32
N GLY A 52 -0.80 -24.87 30.03
CA GLY A 52 -0.92 -25.89 28.98
C GLY A 52 0.35 -26.73 28.84
N ILE A 53 1.53 -26.09 28.83
CA ILE A 53 2.82 -26.82 28.81
C ILE A 53 3.02 -27.63 30.05
N TRP A 54 2.72 -27.09 31.23
CA TRP A 54 2.77 -27.84 32.49
C TRP A 54 1.89 -29.08 32.45
N LEU A 55 0.64 -28.96 31.99
CA LEU A 55 -0.29 -30.08 31.85
C LEU A 55 0.27 -31.19 30.96
N LEU A 56 0.82 -30.83 29.79
CA LEU A 56 1.42 -31.81 28.87
C LEU A 56 2.60 -32.57 29.51
N ILE A 57 3.46 -31.87 30.26
CA ILE A 57 4.61 -32.43 30.94
C ILE A 57 4.12 -33.42 32.06
N VAL A 58 3.13 -33.00 32.82
CA VAL A 58 2.56 -33.83 33.89
C VAL A 58 1.92 -35.10 33.32
N LEU A 59 1.12 -34.99 32.25
CA LEU A 59 0.54 -36.15 31.57
C LEU A 59 1.61 -37.14 31.09
N GLY A 60 2.74 -36.63 30.56
CA GLY A 60 3.90 -37.46 30.19
C GLY A 60 4.54 -38.17 31.37
N LEU A 61 4.66 -37.52 32.54
CA LEU A 61 5.21 -38.11 33.76
C LEU A 61 4.36 -39.23 34.36
N PHE A 62 3.04 -39.16 34.23
CA PHE A 62 2.10 -40.17 34.68
C PHE A 62 1.99 -41.38 33.72
N LYS A 63 2.86 -41.42 32.68
CA LYS A 63 2.89 -42.47 31.65
C LYS A 63 1.50 -42.71 31.02
N VAL A 64 0.73 -41.66 30.87
CA VAL A 64 -0.46 -41.68 30.04
C VAL A 64 -0.01 -42.10 28.63
N ASN A 65 -0.80 -42.97 28.00
CA ASN A 65 -0.46 -43.60 26.72
C ASN A 65 0.23 -42.56 25.76
N ASN A 66 1.53 -42.81 25.52
CA ASN A 66 2.37 -41.87 24.74
C ASN A 66 1.81 -41.62 23.33
N THR A 67 1.15 -42.59 22.74
CA THR A 67 0.52 -42.47 21.42
C THR A 67 -0.56 -41.40 21.43
N TRP A 68 -1.39 -41.35 22.48
CA TRP A 68 -2.46 -40.40 22.62
C TRP A 68 -1.89 -38.96 22.81
N LEU A 69 -0.85 -38.83 23.64
CA LEU A 69 -0.17 -37.54 23.83
C LEU A 69 0.45 -36.98 22.52
N VAL A 70 1.07 -37.87 21.73
CA VAL A 70 1.64 -37.52 20.42
C VAL A 70 0.56 -37.04 19.44
N VAL A 71 -0.57 -37.78 19.39
CA VAL A 71 -1.69 -37.43 18.49
C VAL A 71 -2.30 -36.06 18.87
N VAL A 72 -2.58 -35.85 20.16
CA VAL A 72 -3.18 -34.60 20.65
C VAL A 72 -2.23 -33.43 20.48
N SER A 73 -0.97 -33.58 20.89
CA SER A 73 0.01 -32.50 20.74
C SER A 73 0.35 -32.21 19.28
N GLY A 74 0.39 -33.24 18.42
CA GLY A 74 0.56 -33.05 16.98
C GLY A 74 -0.61 -32.33 16.35
N GLY A 75 -1.84 -32.69 16.68
CA GLY A 75 -3.04 -31.99 16.22
C GLY A 75 -3.11 -30.55 16.69
N LEU A 76 -2.79 -30.30 17.97
CA LEU A 76 -2.75 -28.96 18.54
C LEU A 76 -1.68 -28.11 17.88
N SER A 77 -0.47 -28.63 17.68
CA SER A 77 0.64 -27.93 17.03
C SER A 77 0.31 -27.56 15.59
N THR A 78 -0.31 -28.49 14.86
CA THR A 78 -0.76 -28.23 13.48
C THR A 78 -1.83 -27.15 13.45
N GLY A 79 -2.82 -27.22 14.35
CA GLY A 79 -3.89 -26.21 14.45
C GLY A 79 -3.34 -24.81 14.77
N ILE A 80 -2.42 -24.70 15.73
CA ILE A 80 -1.76 -23.44 16.07
C ILE A 80 -0.90 -22.94 14.88
N GLY A 81 -0.17 -23.83 14.22
CA GLY A 81 0.64 -23.50 13.06
C GLY A 81 -0.19 -22.89 11.93
N PHE A 82 -1.34 -23.47 11.62
CA PHE A 82 -2.27 -22.90 10.63
C PHE A 82 -2.86 -21.56 11.09
N ALA A 83 -3.25 -21.44 12.36
CA ALA A 83 -3.79 -20.20 12.89
C ALA A 83 -2.75 -19.03 12.87
N MET A 84 -1.47 -19.35 13.04
CA MET A 84 -0.38 -18.36 13.04
C MET A 84 0.21 -18.09 11.66
N LYS A 85 -0.16 -18.85 10.64
CA LYS A 85 0.43 -18.76 9.29
C LYS A 85 0.45 -17.33 8.78
N ASP A 86 -0.69 -16.66 8.77
CA ASP A 86 -0.83 -15.32 8.20
C ASP A 86 0.01 -14.27 8.98
N ILE A 87 0.13 -14.45 10.30
CA ILE A 87 0.93 -13.56 11.15
C ILE A 87 2.42 -13.70 10.80
N ILE A 88 2.91 -14.94 10.73
CA ILE A 88 4.30 -15.25 10.39
C ILE A 88 4.62 -14.76 8.98
N GLU A 89 3.72 -14.98 8.05
CA GLU A 89 3.86 -14.54 6.66
C GLU A 89 3.95 -13.01 6.56
N ASN A 90 3.09 -12.29 7.26
CA ASN A 90 3.14 -10.82 7.29
C ASN A 90 4.43 -10.29 7.93
N ILE A 91 4.94 -10.92 8.99
CA ILE A 91 6.21 -10.54 9.62
C ILE A 91 7.38 -10.78 8.64
N TYR A 92 7.43 -11.95 7.99
CA TYR A 92 8.45 -12.27 7.00
C TYR A 92 8.46 -11.26 5.85
N TYR A 93 7.29 -10.93 5.28
CA TYR A 93 7.19 -9.95 4.23
C TYR A 93 7.48 -8.53 4.70
N GLY A 94 7.11 -8.17 5.95
CA GLY A 94 7.48 -6.89 6.55
C GLY A 94 8.99 -6.68 6.60
N ILE A 95 9.72 -7.67 7.10
CA ILE A 95 11.19 -7.66 7.11
C ILE A 95 11.73 -7.56 5.68
N SER A 96 11.15 -8.32 4.74
CA SER A 96 11.57 -8.31 3.34
C SER A 96 11.30 -6.97 2.64
N LEU A 97 10.20 -6.27 2.96
CA LEU A 97 9.93 -4.93 2.46
C LEU A 97 10.94 -3.90 2.99
N MET A 98 11.29 -4.00 4.28
CA MET A 98 12.27 -3.12 4.92
C MET A 98 13.69 -3.26 4.32
N THR A 99 14.02 -4.37 3.66
CA THR A 99 15.32 -4.56 2.99
C THR A 99 15.50 -3.73 1.71
N GLY A 100 14.61 -2.82 1.40
CA GLY A 100 14.77 -1.79 0.36
C GLY A 100 13.88 -1.95 -0.87
N ARG A 101 12.86 -2.79 -0.82
CA ARG A 101 11.85 -2.85 -1.89
C ARG A 101 10.96 -1.61 -1.89
N ILE A 102 10.57 -1.15 -0.70
CA ILE A 102 9.78 0.06 -0.46
C ILE A 102 10.46 0.82 0.67
N LYS A 103 10.46 2.15 0.61
CA LYS A 103 11.00 3.01 1.66
C LYS A 103 9.90 3.91 2.19
N VAL A 104 10.04 4.33 3.45
CA VAL A 104 9.19 5.40 3.99
C VAL A 104 9.41 6.67 3.16
N GLY A 105 8.32 7.30 2.76
CA GLY A 105 8.31 8.44 1.83
C GLY A 105 8.11 8.07 0.37
N ASP A 106 8.23 6.79 -0.02
CA ASP A 106 7.90 6.37 -1.39
C ASP A 106 6.42 6.58 -1.68
N LEU A 107 6.12 7.10 -2.88
CA LEU A 107 4.77 7.11 -3.41
C LEU A 107 4.53 5.80 -4.16
N ILE A 108 3.54 5.05 -3.70
CA ILE A 108 3.18 3.76 -4.29
C ILE A 108 1.72 3.75 -4.77
N GLU A 109 1.44 2.91 -5.75
CA GLU A 109 0.09 2.59 -6.20
C GLU A 109 -0.11 1.08 -6.14
N CYS A 110 -1.07 0.64 -5.34
CA CYS A 110 -1.43 -0.76 -5.16
C CYS A 110 -2.96 -0.89 -5.10
N ASP A 111 -3.53 -1.82 -5.87
CA ASP A 111 -4.98 -2.04 -5.97
C ASP A 111 -5.78 -0.76 -6.31
N GLY A 112 -5.21 0.12 -7.14
CA GLY A 112 -5.83 1.41 -7.49
C GLY A 112 -5.73 2.49 -6.41
N ILE A 113 -5.15 2.18 -5.26
CA ILE A 113 -4.92 3.12 -4.17
C ILE A 113 -3.53 3.71 -4.33
N ARG A 114 -3.47 5.05 -4.41
CA ARG A 114 -2.22 5.81 -4.53
C ARG A 114 -1.96 6.58 -3.24
N GLY A 115 -0.75 6.45 -2.70
CA GLY A 115 -0.40 7.15 -1.47
C GLY A 115 1.08 7.02 -1.10
N SER A 116 1.50 7.84 -0.16
CA SER A 116 2.86 7.85 0.38
C SER A 116 3.00 6.90 1.57
N VAL A 117 4.03 6.09 1.57
CA VAL A 117 4.36 5.19 2.68
C VAL A 117 4.77 6.00 3.89
N SER A 118 3.99 5.96 4.96
CA SER A 118 4.27 6.67 6.22
C SER A 118 5.07 5.84 7.21
N SER A 119 4.80 4.54 7.30
CA SER A 119 5.57 3.61 8.13
C SER A 119 5.45 2.18 7.63
N ILE A 120 6.49 1.37 7.89
CA ILE A 120 6.51 -0.07 7.63
C ILE A 120 6.64 -0.75 8.98
N ASN A 121 5.59 -1.45 9.40
CA ASN A 121 5.55 -2.18 10.65
C ASN A 121 5.75 -3.69 10.39
N TYR A 122 5.84 -4.50 11.45
CA TYR A 122 6.06 -5.94 11.32
C TYR A 122 4.98 -6.67 10.52
N THR A 123 3.72 -6.28 10.66
CA THR A 123 2.59 -6.97 10.01
C THR A 123 1.88 -6.14 8.96
N SER A 124 2.08 -4.82 8.96
CA SER A 124 1.39 -3.89 8.05
C SER A 124 2.25 -2.71 7.65
N THR A 125 2.02 -2.21 6.46
CA THR A 125 2.60 -0.96 5.95
C THR A 125 1.50 0.09 5.89
N MET A 126 1.74 1.26 6.51
CA MET A 126 0.80 2.38 6.53
C MET A 126 1.07 3.29 5.34
N VAL A 127 0.01 3.65 4.64
CA VAL A 127 0.05 4.51 3.45
C VAL A 127 -0.93 5.66 3.63
N ASN A 128 -0.42 6.88 3.55
CA ASN A 128 -1.22 8.10 3.52
C ASN A 128 -1.65 8.35 2.08
N THR A 129 -2.93 8.29 1.82
CA THR A 129 -3.52 8.49 0.51
C THR A 129 -3.65 9.98 0.17
N THR A 130 -3.81 10.30 -1.10
CA THR A 130 -3.92 11.69 -1.58
C THR A 130 -5.19 12.39 -1.14
N ASP A 131 -6.22 11.65 -0.71
CA ASP A 131 -7.46 12.16 -0.13
C ASP A 131 -7.38 12.45 1.37
N GLY A 132 -6.20 12.24 2.00
CA GLY A 132 -5.97 12.47 3.42
C GLY A 132 -6.30 11.27 4.31
N SER A 133 -6.69 10.13 3.75
CA SER A 133 -6.93 8.90 4.50
C SER A 133 -5.63 8.15 4.80
N VAL A 134 -5.66 7.27 5.82
CA VAL A 134 -4.55 6.36 6.13
C VAL A 134 -5.03 4.93 5.94
N ILE A 135 -4.36 4.20 5.06
CA ILE A 135 -4.66 2.80 4.77
C ILE A 135 -3.53 1.92 5.31
N ALA A 136 -3.91 0.87 6.03
CA ALA A 136 -2.99 -0.17 6.48
C ALA A 136 -3.06 -1.36 5.51
N PHE A 137 -2.04 -1.51 4.69
CA PHE A 137 -1.86 -2.70 3.87
C PHE A 137 -1.20 -3.81 4.68
N GLN A 138 -1.72 -5.02 4.61
CA GLN A 138 -0.98 -6.18 5.12
C GLN A 138 0.31 -6.35 4.30
N ASN A 139 1.43 -6.64 4.97
CA ASN A 139 2.71 -6.75 4.28
C ASN A 139 2.72 -7.88 3.23
N SER A 140 1.98 -8.95 3.47
CA SER A 140 1.78 -10.04 2.51
C SER A 140 1.10 -9.56 1.22
N GLN A 141 0.12 -8.67 1.32
CA GLN A 141 -0.55 -8.10 0.15
C GLN A 141 0.39 -7.24 -0.69
N LEU A 142 1.16 -6.35 -0.06
CA LEU A 142 2.13 -5.51 -0.78
C LEU A 142 3.27 -6.31 -1.39
N PHE A 143 3.66 -7.43 -0.78
CA PHE A 143 4.76 -8.24 -1.27
C PHE A 143 4.34 -9.18 -2.42
N THR A 144 3.15 -9.77 -2.33
CA THR A 144 2.65 -10.77 -3.29
C THR A 144 1.90 -10.16 -4.46
N LYS A 145 1.31 -8.97 -4.29
CA LYS A 145 0.64 -8.24 -5.36
C LYS A 145 1.61 -7.36 -6.14
N ASN A 146 1.22 -7.04 -7.36
CA ASN A 146 1.92 -6.03 -8.14
C ASN A 146 1.62 -4.64 -7.61
N TYR A 147 2.63 -3.88 -7.28
CA TYR A 147 2.53 -2.47 -6.94
C TYR A 147 3.45 -1.65 -7.85
N LYS A 148 3.08 -0.40 -8.11
CA LYS A 148 3.94 0.57 -8.79
C LYS A 148 4.61 1.43 -7.72
N ASN A 149 5.93 1.55 -7.76
CA ASN A 149 6.67 2.55 -6.99
C ASN A 149 6.95 3.73 -7.92
N LEU A 150 6.28 4.83 -7.68
CA LEU A 150 6.27 5.99 -8.58
C LEU A 150 7.45 6.94 -8.33
N THR A 151 8.07 6.86 -7.15
CA THR A 151 9.19 7.74 -6.78
C THR A 151 10.57 7.12 -6.97
N ARG A 152 10.64 5.79 -7.09
CA ARG A 152 11.92 5.06 -7.16
C ARG A 152 12.78 5.41 -8.38
N ASN A 153 12.14 5.71 -9.51
CA ASN A 153 12.81 6.11 -10.75
C ASN A 153 12.59 7.60 -11.01
N HIS A 154 13.44 8.47 -10.45
CA HIS A 154 13.47 9.92 -10.71
C HIS A 154 12.22 10.76 -10.34
N GLY A 155 11.15 10.18 -9.83
CA GLY A 155 9.96 10.92 -9.36
C GLY A 155 9.15 11.63 -10.45
N TYR A 156 9.23 11.19 -11.70
CA TYR A 156 8.42 11.66 -12.82
C TYR A 156 7.61 10.51 -13.40
N GLU A 157 6.40 10.83 -13.88
CA GLU A 157 5.53 9.90 -14.60
C GLU A 157 5.11 10.50 -15.94
N LEU A 158 4.78 9.64 -16.90
CA LEU A 158 4.23 10.05 -18.18
C LEU A 158 2.76 10.40 -18.02
N ASP A 159 2.42 11.65 -18.28
CA ASP A 159 1.04 12.08 -18.38
C ASP A 159 0.60 12.14 -19.84
N VAL A 160 -0.68 11.82 -20.10
CA VAL A 160 -1.26 11.74 -21.42
C VAL A 160 -2.52 12.60 -21.45
N ILE A 161 -2.40 13.77 -22.03
CA ILE A 161 -3.50 14.73 -22.14
C ILE A 161 -4.11 14.61 -23.53
N VAL A 162 -5.41 14.36 -23.60
CA VAL A 162 -6.16 14.26 -24.85
C VAL A 162 -6.84 15.58 -25.13
N ILE A 163 -6.68 16.07 -26.38
CA ILE A 163 -7.21 17.37 -26.83
C ILE A 163 -7.85 17.17 -28.19
N GLY A 164 -9.10 17.61 -28.34
CA GLY A 164 -9.82 17.65 -29.61
C GLY A 164 -9.81 19.05 -30.21
N VAL A 165 -9.52 19.18 -31.49
CA VAL A 165 -9.66 20.43 -32.26
C VAL A 165 -10.61 20.20 -33.45
N ALA A 166 -11.21 21.26 -33.96
CA ALA A 166 -12.20 21.18 -35.05
C ALA A 166 -11.63 20.55 -36.33
N TYR A 167 -12.48 19.81 -37.05
CA TYR A 167 -12.15 19.34 -38.38
C TYR A 167 -11.84 20.52 -39.30
N GLY A 168 -10.85 20.37 -40.16
CA GLY A 168 -10.33 21.46 -41.01
C GLY A 168 -9.10 22.17 -40.41
N SER A 169 -8.81 21.99 -39.14
CA SER A 169 -7.56 22.50 -38.54
C SER A 169 -6.33 21.84 -39.17
N ASN A 170 -5.26 22.66 -39.37
CA ASN A 170 -4.01 22.11 -39.87
C ASN A 170 -3.30 21.27 -38.80
N ALA A 171 -3.33 19.97 -38.97
CA ALA A 171 -2.76 19.03 -37.97
C ALA A 171 -1.27 19.26 -37.70
N ALA A 172 -0.48 19.64 -38.70
CA ALA A 172 0.96 19.90 -38.54
C ALA A 172 1.18 21.17 -37.70
N GLN A 173 0.41 22.21 -37.93
CA GLN A 173 0.43 23.46 -37.17
C GLN A 173 0.02 23.21 -35.71
N VAL A 174 -1.10 22.51 -35.48
CA VAL A 174 -1.58 22.16 -34.13
C VAL A 174 -0.50 21.40 -33.35
N LYS A 175 0.10 20.39 -33.98
CA LYS A 175 1.16 19.60 -33.38
C LYS A 175 2.37 20.46 -32.98
N ALA A 176 2.81 21.36 -33.87
CA ALA A 176 3.94 22.26 -33.59
C ALA A 176 3.64 23.22 -32.43
N LEU A 177 2.46 23.86 -32.44
CA LEU A 177 2.03 24.78 -31.39
C LEU A 177 1.91 24.11 -30.03
N LEU A 178 1.27 22.94 -29.95
CA LEU A 178 1.13 22.17 -28.70
C LEU A 178 2.51 21.75 -28.14
N THR A 179 3.41 21.28 -29.04
CA THR A 179 4.76 20.88 -28.63
C THR A 179 5.53 22.07 -28.09
N GLU A 180 5.50 23.20 -28.78
CA GLU A 180 6.21 24.45 -28.38
C GLU A 180 5.66 24.95 -27.03
N THR A 181 4.34 25.08 -26.91
CA THR A 181 3.69 25.60 -25.70
C THR A 181 4.04 24.79 -24.48
N VAL A 182 3.84 23.46 -24.55
CA VAL A 182 4.10 22.57 -23.40
C VAL A 182 5.60 22.48 -23.10
N SER A 183 6.46 22.59 -24.11
CA SER A 183 7.90 22.56 -23.91
C SER A 183 8.44 23.75 -23.11
N LYS A 184 7.74 24.88 -23.10
CA LYS A 184 8.14 26.10 -22.36
C LYS A 184 7.77 26.06 -20.88
N LEU A 185 6.86 25.16 -20.47
CA LEU A 185 6.38 25.08 -19.09
C LEU A 185 7.45 24.53 -18.13
N ASP A 186 7.41 25.03 -16.89
CA ASP A 186 8.32 24.61 -15.82
C ASP A 186 7.82 23.39 -15.05
N CYS A 187 6.53 23.08 -15.13
CA CYS A 187 5.89 21.97 -14.41
C CYS A 187 6.20 20.56 -14.95
N ARG A 188 7.09 20.43 -15.93
CA ARG A 188 7.49 19.18 -16.57
C ARG A 188 8.96 18.81 -16.36
N ASP A 189 9.33 17.58 -16.67
CA ASP A 189 10.74 17.17 -16.77
C ASP A 189 11.38 17.78 -18.02
N LYS A 190 12.26 18.79 -17.84
CA LYS A 190 12.96 19.46 -18.94
C LYS A 190 13.99 18.57 -19.65
N LYS A 191 14.34 17.42 -19.09
CA LYS A 191 15.28 16.47 -19.70
C LYS A 191 14.60 15.55 -20.70
N LYS A 192 13.28 15.53 -20.74
CA LYS A 192 12.47 14.70 -21.61
C LYS A 192 11.70 15.54 -22.61
N ASP A 193 11.63 15.07 -23.83
CA ASP A 193 10.90 15.74 -24.90
C ASP A 193 9.40 15.60 -24.71
N VAL A 194 8.67 16.64 -25.10
CA VAL A 194 7.21 16.63 -25.24
C VAL A 194 6.87 16.02 -26.59
N ASN A 195 6.05 14.99 -26.60
CA ASN A 195 5.60 14.36 -27.81
C ASN A 195 4.10 14.60 -28.05
N VAL A 196 3.76 15.11 -29.19
CA VAL A 196 2.36 15.29 -29.61
C VAL A 196 2.07 14.36 -30.79
N VAL A 197 1.08 13.51 -30.62
CA VAL A 197 0.68 12.54 -31.64
C VAL A 197 -0.78 12.76 -32.02
N PHE A 198 -1.08 12.66 -33.32
CA PHE A 198 -2.45 12.56 -33.80
C PHE A 198 -2.98 11.20 -33.38
N SER A 199 -4.06 11.15 -32.61
CA SER A 199 -4.47 9.92 -31.96
C SER A 199 -5.73 9.31 -32.56
N ASN A 200 -6.68 10.13 -33.00
CA ASN A 200 -7.97 9.62 -33.47
C ASN A 200 -8.73 10.63 -34.32
N PHE A 201 -9.64 10.16 -35.13
CA PHE A 201 -10.73 10.93 -35.74
C PHE A 201 -11.96 10.74 -34.85
N GLY A 202 -12.26 11.74 -34.01
CA GLY A 202 -13.44 11.74 -33.13
C GLY A 202 -14.74 12.06 -33.88
N ALA A 203 -15.88 11.94 -33.18
CA ALA A 203 -17.18 12.27 -33.76
C ALA A 203 -17.29 13.76 -34.12
N ASP A 204 -16.70 14.63 -33.31
CA ASP A 204 -16.80 16.08 -33.41
C ASP A 204 -15.44 16.77 -33.61
N SER A 205 -14.34 16.04 -33.45
CA SER A 205 -12.98 16.58 -33.41
C SER A 205 -11.96 15.65 -34.04
N ILE A 206 -10.81 16.20 -34.39
CA ILE A 206 -9.57 15.45 -34.55
C ILE A 206 -8.80 15.48 -33.23
N ASP A 207 -8.41 14.29 -32.74
CA ASP A 207 -7.87 14.17 -31.41
C ASP A 207 -6.35 14.04 -31.42
N PHE A 208 -5.71 14.79 -30.54
CA PHE A 208 -4.26 14.73 -30.27
C PHE A 208 -4.01 14.24 -28.87
N LYS A 209 -2.92 13.48 -28.68
CA LYS A 209 -2.37 13.14 -27.37
C LYS A 209 -1.09 13.91 -27.17
N VAL A 210 -1.04 14.67 -26.09
CA VAL A 210 0.19 15.30 -25.60
C VAL A 210 0.77 14.40 -24.53
N LEU A 211 1.96 13.86 -24.80
CA LEU A 211 2.71 12.99 -23.90
C LEU A 211 3.80 13.82 -23.24
N VAL A 212 3.70 14.01 -21.95
CA VAL A 212 4.60 14.86 -21.16
C VAL A 212 4.97 14.20 -19.84
N TRP A 213 6.24 14.33 -19.44
CA TRP A 213 6.70 13.81 -18.15
C TRP A 213 6.51 14.88 -17.08
N VAL A 214 5.71 14.55 -16.04
CA VAL A 214 5.39 15.47 -14.95
C VAL A 214 5.82 14.88 -13.61
N PRO A 215 6.12 15.74 -12.60
CA PRO A 215 6.49 15.28 -11.28
C PRO A 215 5.33 14.52 -10.64
N VAL A 216 5.60 13.35 -10.09
CA VAL A 216 4.61 12.43 -9.52
C VAL A 216 3.81 13.06 -8.38
N LEU A 217 4.47 13.87 -7.53
CA LEU A 217 3.86 14.49 -6.36
C LEU A 217 2.92 15.66 -6.70
N THR A 218 3.20 16.36 -7.79
CA THR A 218 2.43 17.54 -8.22
C THR A 218 1.68 17.32 -9.53
N ARG A 219 1.48 16.06 -9.93
CA ARG A 219 0.85 15.69 -11.20
C ARG A 219 -0.46 16.45 -11.47
N THR A 220 -1.36 16.48 -10.48
CA THR A 220 -2.67 17.12 -10.65
C THR A 220 -2.55 18.63 -10.97
N TYR A 221 -1.61 19.30 -10.32
CA TYR A 221 -1.34 20.72 -10.59
C TYR A 221 -0.68 20.91 -11.95
N ALA A 222 0.29 20.07 -12.29
CA ALA A 222 0.96 20.11 -13.58
C ALA A 222 -0.01 19.84 -14.75
N ASP A 223 -0.90 18.84 -14.60
CA ASP A 223 -1.96 18.56 -15.59
C ASP A 223 -2.89 19.76 -15.80
N GLY A 224 -3.29 20.44 -14.71
CA GLY A 224 -4.10 21.66 -14.78
C GLY A 224 -3.38 22.79 -15.51
N GLU A 225 -2.12 23.09 -15.14
CA GLU A 225 -1.30 24.13 -15.75
C GLU A 225 -1.07 23.88 -17.24
N ILE A 226 -0.79 22.62 -17.61
CA ILE A 226 -0.60 22.26 -19.01
C ILE A 226 -1.89 22.43 -19.81
N LYS A 227 -3.04 21.98 -19.30
CA LYS A 227 -4.34 22.15 -19.97
C LYS A 227 -4.70 23.60 -20.16
N GLU A 228 -4.46 24.45 -19.16
CA GLU A 228 -4.69 25.89 -19.25
C GLU A 228 -3.79 26.54 -20.30
N ALA A 229 -2.50 26.21 -20.31
CA ALA A 229 -1.56 26.71 -21.31
C ALA A 229 -1.96 26.31 -22.74
N ILE A 230 -2.41 25.09 -22.92
CA ILE A 230 -2.91 24.58 -24.20
C ILE A 230 -4.17 25.31 -24.63
N TYR A 231 -5.14 25.49 -23.73
CA TYR A 231 -6.37 26.22 -24.02
C TYR A 231 -6.08 27.65 -24.50
N ASN A 232 -5.21 28.37 -23.79
CA ASN A 232 -4.82 29.74 -24.16
C ASN A 232 -4.11 29.76 -25.50
N CYS A 233 -3.19 28.84 -25.75
CA CYS A 233 -2.47 28.73 -27.02
C CYS A 233 -3.40 28.49 -28.22
N LEU A 234 -4.37 27.61 -28.08
CA LEU A 234 -5.34 27.33 -29.15
C LEU A 234 -6.19 28.56 -29.45
N ASN A 235 -6.68 29.26 -28.41
CA ASN A 235 -7.45 30.50 -28.58
C ASN A 235 -6.64 31.62 -29.26
N GLU A 236 -5.41 31.85 -28.84
CA GLU A 236 -4.52 32.87 -29.42
C GLU A 236 -4.22 32.62 -30.91
N ASN A 237 -4.21 31.34 -31.31
CA ASN A 237 -3.94 30.95 -32.70
C ASN A 237 -5.21 30.71 -33.52
N ASN A 238 -6.40 31.05 -33.01
CA ASN A 238 -7.68 30.87 -33.66
C ASN A 238 -7.95 29.39 -34.06
N ILE A 239 -7.48 28.44 -33.24
CA ILE A 239 -7.78 27.02 -33.41
C ILE A 239 -8.99 26.68 -32.57
N GLU A 240 -10.08 26.30 -33.23
CA GLU A 240 -11.36 26.04 -32.58
C GLU A 240 -11.35 24.71 -31.83
N ILE A 241 -11.82 24.75 -30.58
CA ILE A 241 -12.20 23.55 -29.81
C ILE A 241 -13.70 23.32 -30.08
N PRO A 242 -14.08 22.26 -30.81
CA PRO A 242 -15.43 22.14 -31.32
C PRO A 242 -16.42 21.80 -30.21
N PHE A 243 -17.60 22.40 -30.33
CA PHE A 243 -18.79 21.88 -29.64
C PHE A 243 -19.29 20.62 -30.35
N PRO A 244 -20.20 19.86 -29.73
CA PRO A 244 -20.83 18.71 -30.40
C PRO A 244 -21.45 19.13 -31.75
N GLN A 245 -21.05 18.47 -32.84
CA GLN A 245 -21.51 18.74 -34.20
C GLN A 245 -22.68 17.82 -34.56
N ARG A 246 -23.74 18.35 -35.21
CA ARG A 246 -24.86 17.56 -35.67
C ARG A 246 -25.34 18.05 -37.03
N ASP A 247 -25.34 17.15 -37.99
CA ASP A 247 -25.99 17.39 -39.28
C ASP A 247 -27.48 17.14 -39.15
N ILE A 248 -28.31 18.16 -39.47
CA ILE A 248 -29.78 18.06 -39.43
C ILE A 248 -30.30 18.09 -40.85
N HIS A 249 -30.92 16.98 -41.29
CA HIS A 249 -31.66 16.94 -42.56
C HIS A 249 -33.14 17.21 -42.30
N ILE A 250 -33.63 18.36 -42.75
CA ILE A 250 -35.04 18.71 -42.66
C ILE A 250 -35.74 18.10 -43.90
N ILE A 251 -36.58 17.12 -43.67
CA ILE A 251 -37.42 16.50 -44.70
C ILE A 251 -38.75 17.27 -44.73
N ASN A 252 -39.01 17.98 -45.85
CA ASN A 252 -40.29 18.67 -46.09
C ASN A 252 -41.32 17.69 -46.64
#